data_ac492fb04abc321cee69cd14b6f7d022
#
_entry.id   ac492fb04abc321cee69cd14b6f7d022
#
_cell.length_a   1.000
_cell.length_b   1.000
_cell.length_c   1.000
_cell.angle_alpha   90.00
_cell.angle_beta   90.00
_cell.angle_gamma   90.00
#
_symmetry.space_group_name_H-M   'P 1'
#
loop_
_entity.id
_entity.type
_entity.pdbx_description
1 polymer ?
#
loop_
_entity_poly.entity_id
_entity_poly.type
_entity_poly.pdbx_seq_one_letter_code
_entity_poly.pdbx_strand_id
1 'polypeptide(L)'
;MHILLTRPLEDCSEMILKFKSLGHQVSHLPLLKIDHLDYGEINFLDYKGIIFTSANAIKFLNTKAIDKKFLCFCVGRVTEKKARSIGFQNVIAADGNVRALKELILQNHDKKD
;
A
#
# COMPACT_ATOMS: atom_id res chain seq x y z
N MET A 1 -23.51 13.16 13.49
CA MET A 1 -23.15 13.49 12.09
C MET A 1 -23.45 12.30 11.21
N HIS A 2 -23.84 12.51 9.98
CA HIS A 2 -24.02 11.43 9.01
C HIS A 2 -22.85 11.49 8.02
N ILE A 3 -22.09 10.40 7.93
CA ILE A 3 -20.86 10.34 7.16
C ILE A 3 -21.06 9.40 5.97
N LEU A 4 -20.69 9.87 4.77
CA LEU A 4 -20.67 9.06 3.56
C LEU A 4 -19.24 8.63 3.24
N LEU A 5 -19.01 7.32 3.17
CA LEU A 5 -17.74 6.75 2.78
C LEU A 5 -17.83 6.18 1.37
N THR A 6 -16.84 6.50 0.54
CA THR A 6 -16.84 6.18 -0.89
C THR A 6 -15.75 5.18 -1.30
N ARG A 7 -14.90 4.77 -0.38
CA ARG A 7 -13.84 3.80 -0.64
C ARG A 7 -14.41 2.38 -0.71
N PRO A 8 -13.70 1.42 -1.32
CA PRO A 8 -14.07 0.00 -1.23
C PRO A 8 -14.21 -0.42 0.23
N LEU A 9 -15.14 -1.34 0.51
CA LEU A 9 -15.43 -1.77 1.88
C LEU A 9 -14.17 -2.26 2.62
N GLU A 10 -13.32 -3.00 1.94
CA GLU A 10 -12.08 -3.54 2.50
C GLU A 10 -11.16 -2.44 3.07
N ASP A 11 -11.19 -1.25 2.44
CA ASP A 11 -10.31 -0.13 2.82
C ASP A 11 -10.93 0.76 3.89
N CYS A 12 -12.20 0.60 4.23
CA CYS A 12 -12.87 1.50 5.17
C CYS A 12 -13.71 0.79 6.25
N SER A 13 -13.66 -0.53 6.33
CA SER A 13 -14.44 -1.28 7.31
C SER A 13 -14.13 -0.88 8.76
N GLU A 14 -12.87 -0.69 9.10
CA GLU A 14 -12.46 -0.23 10.43
C GLU A 14 -12.95 1.19 10.72
N MET A 15 -12.91 2.05 9.72
CA MET A 15 -13.37 3.43 9.80
C MET A 15 -14.88 3.50 10.05
N ILE A 16 -15.64 2.64 9.37
CA ILE A 16 -17.09 2.52 9.58
C ILE A 16 -17.40 2.17 11.04
N LEU A 17 -16.74 1.15 11.57
CA LEU A 17 -16.93 0.72 12.95
C LEU A 17 -16.56 1.83 13.93
N LYS A 18 -15.45 2.52 13.69
CA LYS A 18 -15.00 3.59 14.55
C LYS A 18 -15.98 4.76 14.59
N PHE A 19 -16.46 5.21 13.43
CA PHE A 19 -17.44 6.30 13.38
C PHE A 19 -18.77 5.90 14.04
N LYS A 20 -19.23 4.68 13.81
CA LYS A 20 -20.44 4.18 14.49
C LYS A 20 -20.27 4.12 16.00
N SER A 21 -19.10 3.70 16.49
CA SER A 21 -18.82 3.67 17.93
C SER A 21 -18.81 5.05 18.57
N LEU A 22 -18.52 6.09 17.78
CA LEU A 22 -18.57 7.49 18.22
C LEU A 22 -19.97 8.11 18.11
N GLY A 23 -20.99 7.32 17.77
CA GLY A 23 -22.36 7.80 17.65
C GLY A 23 -22.77 8.40 16.33
N HIS A 24 -21.92 8.29 15.30
CA HIS A 24 -22.22 8.80 13.97
C HIS A 24 -23.00 7.78 13.13
N GLN A 25 -23.84 8.26 12.24
CA GLN A 25 -24.41 7.45 11.18
C GLN A 25 -23.40 7.35 10.03
N VAL A 26 -23.29 6.17 9.44
CA VAL A 26 -22.38 5.93 8.32
C VAL A 26 -23.14 5.31 7.17
N SER A 27 -23.05 5.91 5.98
CA SER A 27 -23.48 5.32 4.72
C SER A 27 -22.27 4.97 3.89
N HIS A 28 -22.33 3.85 3.18
CA HIS A 28 -21.24 3.37 2.36
C HIS A 28 -21.68 3.31 0.89
N LEU A 29 -20.98 4.05 0.04
CA LEU A 29 -21.18 4.07 -1.41
C LEU A 29 -19.83 3.86 -2.09
N PRO A 30 -19.42 2.62 -2.37
CA PRO A 30 -18.14 2.38 -3.03
C PRO A 30 -18.21 2.84 -4.48
N LEU A 31 -17.43 3.87 -4.79
CA LEU A 31 -17.34 4.43 -6.15
C LEU A 31 -16.23 3.81 -6.97
N LEU A 32 -15.33 3.05 -6.33
CA LEU A 32 -14.24 2.33 -6.96
C LEU A 32 -14.31 0.86 -6.60
N LYS A 33 -14.07 0.02 -7.58
CA LYS A 33 -13.84 -1.40 -7.40
C LYS A 33 -12.38 -1.69 -7.74
N ILE A 34 -11.69 -2.37 -6.83
CA ILE A 34 -10.31 -2.76 -7.04
C ILE A 34 -10.28 -4.21 -7.53
N ASP A 35 -9.78 -4.40 -8.74
CA ASP A 35 -9.69 -5.73 -9.35
C ASP A 35 -8.27 -6.01 -9.83
N HIS A 36 -7.98 -7.30 -9.98
CA HIS A 36 -6.74 -7.76 -10.58
C HIS A 36 -6.67 -7.37 -12.06
N LEU A 37 -5.53 -6.87 -12.48
CA LEU A 37 -5.20 -6.61 -13.87
C LEU A 37 -4.12 -7.60 -14.30
N ASP A 38 -4.32 -8.25 -15.44
CA ASP A 38 -3.30 -9.12 -15.99
C ASP A 38 -2.09 -8.30 -16.45
N TYR A 39 -0.92 -8.74 -16.08
CA TYR A 39 0.33 -8.12 -16.48
C TYR A 39 1.32 -9.19 -16.94
N GLY A 40 2.30 -8.79 -17.76
CA GLY A 40 3.34 -9.70 -18.25
C GLY A 40 4.33 -10.08 -17.17
N GLU A 41 5.26 -10.95 -17.50
CA GLU A 41 6.33 -11.35 -16.59
C GLU A 41 7.24 -10.17 -16.26
N ILE A 42 7.62 -10.06 -14.99
CA ILE A 42 8.52 -9.04 -14.50
C ILE A 42 9.81 -9.74 -14.04
N ASN A 43 10.94 -9.33 -14.61
CA ASN A 43 12.23 -9.78 -14.13
C ASN A 43 12.71 -8.86 -13.01
N PHE A 44 12.52 -9.26 -11.77
CA PHE A 44 12.88 -8.45 -10.61
C PHE A 44 14.39 -8.23 -10.47
N LEU A 45 15.22 -9.02 -11.17
CA LEU A 45 16.66 -8.78 -11.20
C LEU A 45 17.05 -7.48 -11.92
N ASP A 46 16.17 -6.95 -12.75
CA ASP A 46 16.39 -5.68 -13.45
C ASP A 46 16.18 -4.46 -12.54
N TYR A 47 15.67 -4.67 -11.32
CA TYR A 47 15.29 -3.59 -10.41
C TYR A 47 16.02 -3.69 -9.08
N LYS A 48 16.27 -2.56 -8.44
CA LYS A 48 16.91 -2.48 -7.12
C LYS A 48 15.92 -2.40 -5.98
N GLY A 49 14.68 -2.04 -6.27
CA GLY A 49 13.64 -1.93 -5.28
C GLY A 49 12.28 -1.79 -5.90
N ILE A 50 11.26 -1.86 -5.07
CA ILE A 50 9.87 -1.70 -5.49
C ILE A 50 9.21 -0.63 -4.62
N ILE A 51 8.34 0.16 -5.22
CA ILE A 51 7.57 1.19 -4.53
C ILE A 51 6.11 0.77 -4.50
N PHE A 52 5.53 0.70 -3.32
CA PHE A 52 4.11 0.47 -3.14
C PHE A 52 3.47 1.73 -2.55
N THR A 53 2.56 2.33 -3.28
CA THR A 53 1.78 3.49 -2.81
C THR A 53 0.41 3.09 -2.27
N SER A 54 0.03 1.81 -2.42
CA SER A 54 -1.24 1.28 -1.96
C SER A 54 -1.07 -0.18 -1.54
N ALA A 55 -1.76 -0.58 -0.47
CA ALA A 55 -1.84 -1.97 -0.05
C ALA A 55 -2.53 -2.85 -1.11
N ASN A 56 -3.41 -2.27 -1.92
CA ASN A 56 -4.08 -3.00 -3.00
C ASN A 56 -3.09 -3.50 -4.06
N ALA A 57 -2.04 -2.74 -4.36
CA ALA A 57 -1.01 -3.18 -5.29
C ALA A 57 -0.30 -4.43 -4.77
N ILE A 58 -0.04 -4.50 -3.48
CA ILE A 58 0.59 -5.68 -2.86
C ILE A 58 -0.34 -6.89 -2.95
N LYS A 59 -1.64 -6.68 -2.72
CA LYS A 59 -2.65 -7.74 -2.75
C LYS A 59 -2.71 -8.43 -4.12
N PHE A 60 -2.63 -7.67 -5.20
CA PHE A 60 -2.82 -8.18 -6.56
C PHE A 60 -1.52 -8.52 -7.29
N LEU A 61 -0.37 -8.14 -6.76
CA LEU A 61 0.91 -8.53 -7.31
C LEU A 61 1.24 -9.97 -6.90
N ASN A 62 1.85 -10.73 -7.81
CA ASN A 62 2.35 -12.07 -7.48
C ASN A 62 3.62 -11.96 -6.63
N THR A 63 3.44 -11.80 -5.32
CA THR A 63 4.54 -11.61 -4.39
C THR A 63 5.31 -12.88 -4.08
N LYS A 64 4.77 -14.06 -4.45
CA LYS A 64 5.46 -15.33 -4.27
C LYS A 64 6.71 -15.44 -5.14
N ALA A 65 6.72 -14.76 -6.27
CA ALA A 65 7.85 -14.74 -7.20
C ALA A 65 8.96 -13.77 -6.78
N ILE A 66 8.75 -12.97 -5.75
CA ILE A 66 9.68 -11.93 -5.30
C ILE A 66 10.45 -12.42 -4.08
N ASP A 67 11.79 -12.30 -4.12
CA ASP A 67 12.62 -12.53 -2.94
C ASP A 67 12.22 -11.55 -1.84
N LYS A 68 11.93 -12.06 -0.65
CA LYS A 68 11.45 -11.24 0.47
C LYS A 68 12.54 -10.35 1.08
N LYS A 69 13.80 -10.50 0.66
CA LYS A 69 14.89 -9.57 0.98
C LYS A 69 14.91 -8.35 0.06
N PHE A 70 14.09 -8.36 -0.98
CA PHE A 70 14.00 -7.27 -1.95
C PHE A 70 13.56 -5.97 -1.25
N LEU A 71 14.21 -4.86 -1.61
CA LEU A 71 13.94 -3.58 -0.98
C LEU A 71 12.58 -3.06 -1.37
N CYS A 72 11.74 -2.74 -0.37
CA CYS A 72 10.41 -2.20 -0.56
C CYS A 72 10.28 -0.82 0.06
N PHE A 73 9.84 0.14 -0.74
CA PHE A 73 9.43 1.45 -0.25
C PHE A 73 7.91 1.51 -0.21
N CYS A 74 7.35 1.90 0.93
CA CYS A 74 5.90 1.99 1.11
C CYS A 74 5.50 3.39 1.51
N VAL A 75 4.37 3.85 0.99
CA VAL A 75 3.73 5.08 1.43
C VAL A 75 2.57 4.72 2.35
N GLY A 76 2.64 5.22 3.59
CA GLY A 76 1.60 5.00 4.59
C GLY A 76 1.77 3.72 5.39
N ARG A 77 1.18 3.73 6.60
CA ARG A 77 1.31 2.62 7.55
C ARG A 77 0.57 1.36 7.13
N VAL A 78 -0.57 1.52 6.49
CA VAL A 78 -1.38 0.38 6.03
C VAL A 78 -0.62 -0.40 4.96
N THR A 79 0.02 0.30 4.03
CA THR A 79 0.84 -0.31 2.98
C THR A 79 2.07 -1.00 3.58
N GLU A 80 2.75 -0.34 4.50
CA GLU A 80 3.89 -0.93 5.22
C GLU A 80 3.49 -2.21 5.95
N LYS A 81 2.41 -2.17 6.71
CA LYS A 81 1.91 -3.30 7.47
C LYS A 81 1.59 -4.48 6.55
N LYS A 82 0.98 -4.20 5.40
CA LYS A 82 0.67 -5.24 4.42
C LYS A 82 1.93 -5.86 3.84
N ALA A 83 2.91 -5.05 3.46
CA ALA A 83 4.18 -5.55 2.93
C ALA A 83 4.91 -6.44 3.93
N ARG A 84 4.97 -6.03 5.18
CA ARG A 84 5.59 -6.86 6.24
C ARG A 84 4.81 -8.14 6.51
N SER A 85 3.47 -8.09 6.44
CA SER A 85 2.63 -9.25 6.70
C SER A 85 2.81 -10.38 5.69
N ILE A 86 3.16 -10.05 4.45
CA ILE A 86 3.43 -11.05 3.42
C ILE A 86 4.88 -11.52 3.37
N GLY A 87 5.72 -11.00 4.26
CA GLY A 87 7.07 -11.51 4.48
C GLY A 87 8.22 -10.63 3.99
N PHE A 88 7.96 -9.45 3.40
CA PHE A 88 9.06 -8.56 3.02
C PHE A 88 9.85 -8.12 4.26
N GLN A 89 11.18 -8.27 4.19
CA GLN A 89 12.08 -8.04 5.31
C GLN A 89 12.71 -6.64 5.28
N ASN A 90 12.90 -6.07 4.09
CA ASN A 90 13.52 -4.76 3.90
C ASN A 90 12.46 -3.74 3.48
N VAL A 91 11.66 -3.27 4.43
CA VAL A 91 10.59 -2.32 4.17
C VAL A 91 10.94 -0.98 4.79
N ILE A 92 10.95 0.06 3.96
CA ILE A 92 11.13 1.45 4.37
C ILE A 92 9.82 2.18 4.10
N ALA A 93 9.25 2.77 5.14
CA ALA A 93 7.98 3.47 5.02
C ALA A 93 8.17 4.98 5.06
N ALA A 94 7.47 5.66 4.16
CA ALA A 94 7.34 7.11 4.17
C ALA A 94 5.97 7.50 4.72
N ASP A 95 5.95 8.49 5.58
CA ASP A 95 4.69 9.01 6.11
C ASP A 95 3.99 9.90 5.08
N GLY A 96 2.81 9.48 4.67
CA GLY A 96 1.78 10.33 4.13
C GLY A 96 1.83 10.68 2.65
N ASN A 97 2.98 10.84 1.99
CA ASN A 97 2.98 11.32 0.61
C ASN A 97 4.24 10.96 -0.20
N VAL A 98 4.15 11.19 -1.51
CA VAL A 98 5.22 10.88 -2.47
C VAL A 98 6.48 11.73 -2.24
N ARG A 99 6.34 12.95 -1.72
CA ARG A 99 7.50 13.80 -1.41
C ARG A 99 8.37 13.19 -0.33
N ALA A 100 7.76 12.69 0.75
CA ALA A 100 8.49 12.01 1.82
C ALA A 100 9.18 10.74 1.30
N LEU A 101 8.53 10.00 0.42
CA LEU A 101 9.11 8.83 -0.23
C LEU A 101 10.32 9.20 -1.07
N LYS A 102 10.22 10.25 -1.88
CA LYS A 102 11.33 10.75 -2.70
C LYS A 102 12.55 11.07 -1.84
N GLU A 103 12.34 11.79 -0.74
CA GLU A 103 13.42 12.15 0.19
C GLU A 103 14.09 10.92 0.80
N LEU A 104 13.31 9.93 1.22
CA LEU A 104 13.86 8.69 1.76
C LEU A 104 14.71 7.94 0.75
N ILE A 105 14.28 7.85 -0.49
CA ILE A 105 15.04 7.18 -1.55
C ILE A 105 16.36 7.91 -1.79
N LEU A 106 16.32 9.24 -1.88
CA LEU A 106 17.54 10.04 -2.10
C LEU A 106 18.51 9.98 -0.93
N GLN A 107 18.03 9.82 0.30
CA GLN A 107 18.90 9.70 1.48
C GLN A 107 19.58 8.34 1.57
N ASN A 108 18.95 7.29 1.10
CA ASN A 108 19.42 5.92 1.32
C ASN A 108 20.09 5.30 0.10
N HIS A 109 19.98 5.93 -1.07
CA HIS A 109 20.49 5.34 -2.31
C HIS A 109 21.13 6.36 -3.21
N ASP A 110 22.25 5.98 -3.83
CA ASP A 110 22.92 6.75 -4.87
C ASP A 110 22.07 6.73 -6.16
N LYS A 111 22.24 7.77 -6.99
CA LYS A 111 21.57 7.86 -8.31
C LYS A 111 21.90 6.72 -9.25
N LYS A 112 22.96 5.99 -9.00
CA LYS A 112 23.41 4.85 -9.82
C LYS A 112 22.76 3.52 -9.44
N ASP A 113 22.03 3.49 -8.35
CA ASP A 113 21.40 2.25 -7.86
C ASP A 113 20.02 2.01 -8.54
#